data_802f0e8bacb5a2e5df953b7774378473
#
_entry.id   802f0e8bacb5a2e5df953b7774378473
#
_cell.length_a   1.000
_cell.length_b   1.000
_cell.length_c   1.000
_cell.angle_alpha   90.00
_cell.angle_beta   90.00
_cell.angle_gamma   90.00
#
_symmetry.space_group_name_H-M   'P 1'
#
loop_
_entity.id
_entity.type
_entity.pdbx_description
1 polymer ?
#
loop_
_entity_poly.entity_id
_entity_poly.type
_entity_poly.pdbx_seq_one_letter_code
_entity_poly.pdbx_strand_id
1 'polypeptide(L)'
;MWTRAAVFVSLCAWTGCTSAPSAAPSDDDGTDPDADLQVAQAVIDPGPRGGAAGAGMAYDTLSADEKTFFTSARDIFAEVDSVSGKIEEGKGLGPSFNGNSCAQCHAEPDVGGSSSHPTLGKVKVPNPQVGLATLDRAPGGAQRVPSFITPDGPIREARFVKNPDGSDDGGVHGLYTIAGRTDAPGCTLAQPNFGKEVANNNVIFRIPTPTFGLGLLEGVPDDELEANLASNGSAKSGCGVAGELNHSGNDGTVTRFGWKAQNKSLLVFAGEAYNVEQGVSNELFNNERSAVAGCVFNSNPEDATDTTTGGAADTTMFAAFMRLSSDPQPTTATASELRGQKLFGTKADPQVGCVLCHTDTLTTGALRYTGMSKVDIHPYTDLAIHHMGSNLADGVTQGAATGDMFRTAPLWGVGKRIFFLHDGRSGPANGGLVDAIRQHSSRGSEAVPVIRRFTALSAADQQAVINFLRSL
;
A
#
# COMPACT_ATOMS: atom_id res chain seq x y z
N MET A 1 -61.29 18.90 -26.29
CA MET A 1 -60.92 17.48 -26.24
C MET A 1 -59.43 17.35 -26.59
N TRP A 2 -58.57 17.32 -25.62
CA TRP A 2 -57.16 17.05 -25.79
C TRP A 2 -56.79 16.06 -24.72
N THR A 3 -56.57 14.81 -25.12
CA THR A 3 -56.12 13.71 -24.29
C THR A 3 -54.61 13.85 -24.02
N ARG A 4 -54.22 13.98 -22.76
CA ARG A 4 -52.81 13.89 -22.31
C ARG A 4 -52.46 12.42 -22.10
N ALA A 5 -51.50 11.93 -22.87
CA ALA A 5 -50.85 10.67 -22.60
C ALA A 5 -49.89 10.83 -21.42
N ALA A 6 -50.09 10.07 -20.36
CA ALA A 6 -49.16 9.98 -19.24
C ALA A 6 -48.08 8.96 -19.59
N VAL A 7 -46.82 9.42 -19.67
CA VAL A 7 -45.65 8.55 -19.75
C VAL A 7 -45.31 8.14 -18.31
N PHE A 8 -45.51 6.86 -17.97
CA PHE A 8 -44.99 6.28 -16.75
C PHE A 8 -43.49 6.03 -16.91
N VAL A 9 -42.69 6.89 -16.30
CA VAL A 9 -41.28 6.61 -16.07
C VAL A 9 -41.21 5.72 -14.84
N SER A 10 -40.92 4.45 -15.05
CA SER A 10 -40.63 3.51 -13.95
C SER A 10 -39.28 3.89 -13.35
N LEU A 11 -39.29 4.64 -12.24
CA LEU A 11 -38.13 4.80 -11.36
C LEU A 11 -37.96 3.49 -10.63
N CYS A 12 -37.02 2.65 -11.05
CA CYS A 12 -36.41 1.63 -10.16
C CYS A 12 -35.57 2.39 -9.15
N ALA A 13 -36.18 2.78 -8.04
CA ALA A 13 -35.44 3.22 -6.86
C ALA A 13 -34.70 1.98 -6.30
N TRP A 14 -33.40 1.93 -6.51
CA TRP A 14 -32.53 1.05 -5.76
C TRP A 14 -32.46 1.59 -4.34
N THR A 15 -33.32 1.03 -3.46
CA THR A 15 -33.23 1.30 -2.03
C THR A 15 -31.90 0.78 -1.53
N GLY A 16 -31.22 1.61 -0.77
CA GLY A 16 -29.98 1.29 -0.10
C GLY A 16 -30.03 -0.08 0.59
N CYS A 17 -28.89 -0.59 1.09
CA CYS A 17 -28.83 -1.86 1.80
C CYS A 17 -30.03 -2.01 2.75
N THR A 18 -31.10 -2.67 2.33
CA THR A 18 -32.24 -2.93 3.20
C THR A 18 -31.91 -4.11 4.04
N SER A 19 -31.92 -3.93 5.35
CA SER A 19 -31.81 -4.97 6.34
C SER A 19 -32.84 -6.06 6.08
N ALA A 20 -32.41 -7.29 5.93
CA ALA A 20 -33.22 -8.45 6.25
C ALA A 20 -33.55 -8.38 7.76
N PRO A 21 -34.73 -8.82 8.20
CA PRO A 21 -35.09 -8.78 9.60
C PRO A 21 -34.09 -9.60 10.41
N SER A 22 -33.63 -9.01 11.51
CA SER A 22 -32.79 -9.62 12.52
C SER A 22 -33.45 -10.89 13.09
N ALA A 23 -33.03 -12.03 12.55
CA ALA A 23 -33.02 -13.26 13.29
C ALA A 23 -31.55 -13.61 13.52
N ALA A 24 -31.13 -13.67 14.76
CA ALA A 24 -29.85 -14.21 15.11
C ALA A 24 -29.71 -15.58 14.48
N PRO A 25 -28.72 -15.91 13.65
CA PRO A 25 -28.50 -17.25 13.20
C PRO A 25 -27.95 -18.04 14.37
N SER A 26 -28.73 -19.05 14.75
CA SER A 26 -28.24 -20.22 15.48
C SER A 26 -27.32 -21.01 14.54
N ASP A 27 -26.12 -21.26 15.01
CA ASP A 27 -25.23 -22.38 14.79
C ASP A 27 -25.13 -23.04 13.40
N ASP A 28 -23.96 -22.88 12.82
CA ASP A 28 -23.12 -23.92 12.21
C ASP A 28 -23.81 -24.99 11.35
N ASP A 29 -24.17 -24.65 10.12
CA ASP A 29 -24.49 -25.65 9.11
C ASP A 29 -23.36 -25.87 8.07
N GLY A 30 -22.15 -25.42 8.33
CA GLY A 30 -20.98 -25.76 7.52
C GLY A 30 -21.00 -25.26 6.05
N THR A 31 -21.98 -24.48 5.65
CA THR A 31 -21.97 -23.82 4.33
C THR A 31 -21.16 -22.54 4.40
N ASP A 32 -20.06 -22.52 3.66
CA ASP A 32 -19.24 -21.32 3.46
C ASP A 32 -20.13 -20.23 2.82
N PRO A 33 -20.44 -19.13 3.53
CA PRO A 33 -21.25 -18.05 2.97
C PRO A 33 -20.64 -17.40 1.74
N ASP A 34 -19.36 -17.70 1.44
CA ASP A 34 -18.60 -17.14 0.34
C ASP A 34 -18.58 -18.06 -0.90
N ALA A 35 -19.08 -19.32 -0.80
CA ALA A 35 -18.99 -20.31 -1.87
C ALA A 35 -19.67 -19.89 -3.19
N ASP A 36 -20.64 -18.96 -3.14
CA ASP A 36 -21.44 -18.55 -4.29
C ASP A 36 -21.09 -17.14 -4.85
N LEU A 37 -20.10 -16.42 -4.27
CA LEU A 37 -19.73 -15.07 -4.73
C LEU A 37 -18.76 -15.14 -5.92
N GLN A 38 -19.26 -15.53 -7.09
CA GLN A 38 -18.46 -15.66 -8.30
C GLN A 38 -18.53 -14.38 -9.16
N VAL A 39 -17.40 -13.77 -9.43
CA VAL A 39 -17.28 -12.80 -10.54
C VAL A 39 -17.50 -13.57 -11.85
N ALA A 40 -18.29 -12.99 -12.77
CA ALA A 40 -18.60 -13.65 -14.03
C ALA A 40 -17.30 -14.03 -14.78
N GLN A 41 -17.25 -15.24 -15.32
CA GLN A 41 -16.04 -15.76 -16.02
C GLN A 41 -15.59 -14.90 -17.22
N ALA A 42 -16.52 -14.11 -17.79
CA ALA A 42 -16.21 -13.20 -18.90
C ALA A 42 -15.52 -11.90 -18.47
N VAL A 43 -15.38 -11.64 -17.16
CA VAL A 43 -14.74 -10.44 -16.63
C VAL A 43 -13.24 -10.67 -16.55
N ILE A 44 -12.49 -9.81 -17.22
CA ILE A 44 -11.03 -9.94 -17.37
C ILE A 44 -10.37 -8.63 -16.93
N ASP A 45 -9.30 -8.75 -16.16
CA ASP A 45 -8.39 -7.63 -15.93
C ASP A 45 -7.51 -7.44 -17.17
N PRO A 46 -7.56 -6.29 -17.86
CA PRO A 46 -6.74 -6.03 -19.05
C PRO A 46 -5.24 -5.86 -18.74
N GLY A 47 -4.88 -5.86 -17.45
CA GLY A 47 -3.51 -5.59 -17.01
C GLY A 47 -3.20 -4.10 -16.86
N PRO A 48 -1.95 -3.74 -16.50
CA PRO A 48 -1.53 -2.37 -16.29
C PRO A 48 -1.77 -1.51 -17.54
N ARG A 49 -2.38 -0.32 -17.35
CA ARG A 49 -2.61 0.60 -18.46
C ARG A 49 -1.30 1.11 -19.05
N GLY A 50 -1.23 1.21 -20.37
CA GLY A 50 -0.08 1.73 -21.10
C GLY A 50 0.15 3.23 -20.95
N GLY A 51 1.08 3.78 -21.72
CA GLY A 51 1.39 5.20 -21.78
C GLY A 51 2.40 5.68 -20.73
N ALA A 52 2.49 7.01 -20.55
CA ALA A 52 3.38 7.63 -19.57
C ALA A 52 3.09 7.14 -18.14
N ALA A 53 4.08 7.21 -17.25
CA ALA A 53 3.89 6.88 -15.83
C ALA A 53 2.74 7.70 -15.22
N GLY A 54 2.74 9.01 -15.49
CA GLY A 54 1.75 9.94 -14.96
C GLY A 54 1.89 10.17 -13.46
N ALA A 55 3.03 9.79 -12.89
CA ALA A 55 3.36 9.88 -11.48
C ALA A 55 4.88 9.93 -11.29
N GLY A 56 5.38 10.16 -10.08
CA GLY A 56 6.81 10.17 -9.78
C GLY A 56 7.55 11.46 -10.17
N MET A 57 6.82 12.49 -10.62
CA MET A 57 7.32 13.84 -10.91
C MET A 57 6.89 14.82 -9.81
N ALA A 58 7.55 15.96 -9.73
CA ALA A 58 7.09 17.06 -8.88
C ALA A 58 5.73 17.57 -9.34
N TYR A 59 4.92 18.09 -8.41
CA TYR A 59 3.70 18.82 -8.80
C TYR A 59 4.03 20.01 -9.67
N ASP A 60 3.27 20.22 -10.74
CA ASP A 60 3.46 21.36 -11.66
C ASP A 60 3.30 22.71 -10.97
N THR A 61 2.49 22.78 -9.92
CA THR A 61 2.18 23.96 -9.14
C THR A 61 3.34 24.42 -8.24
N LEU A 62 4.33 23.58 -7.96
CA LEU A 62 5.46 23.90 -7.11
C LEU A 62 6.33 25.02 -7.71
N SER A 63 6.91 25.85 -6.84
CA SER A 63 7.90 26.85 -7.22
C SER A 63 9.18 26.20 -7.79
N ALA A 64 10.04 26.98 -8.40
CA ALA A 64 11.32 26.50 -8.93
C ALA A 64 12.23 25.92 -7.84
N ASP A 65 12.27 26.55 -6.66
CA ASP A 65 13.08 26.08 -5.53
C ASP A 65 12.53 24.77 -4.95
N GLU A 66 11.19 24.63 -4.82
CA GLU A 66 10.56 23.40 -4.38
C GLU A 66 10.79 22.24 -5.38
N LYS A 67 10.79 22.52 -6.69
CA LYS A 67 11.14 21.53 -7.72
C LYS A 67 12.60 21.12 -7.68
N THR A 68 13.50 22.05 -7.40
CA THR A 68 14.93 21.74 -7.20
C THR A 68 15.12 20.86 -5.97
N PHE A 69 14.44 21.19 -4.87
CA PHE A 69 14.47 20.38 -3.66
C PHE A 69 13.89 18.98 -3.88
N PHE A 70 12.77 18.88 -4.62
CA PHE A 70 12.21 17.58 -5.03
C PHE A 70 13.21 16.74 -5.81
N THR A 71 13.95 17.35 -6.75
CA THR A 71 14.93 16.61 -7.56
C THR A 71 16.02 16.02 -6.68
N SER A 72 16.59 16.82 -5.76
CA SER A 72 17.59 16.33 -4.80
C SER A 72 17.01 15.23 -3.89
N ALA A 73 15.78 15.39 -3.44
CA ALA A 73 15.11 14.39 -2.61
C ALA A 73 14.84 13.07 -3.36
N ARG A 74 14.52 13.17 -4.66
CA ARG A 74 14.35 11.99 -5.54
C ARG A 74 15.67 11.27 -5.77
N ASP A 75 16.77 12.00 -5.93
CA ASP A 75 18.09 11.41 -6.12
C ASP A 75 18.51 10.61 -4.89
N ILE A 76 18.31 11.14 -3.67
CA ILE A 76 18.56 10.43 -2.41
C ILE A 76 17.61 9.21 -2.27
N PHE A 77 16.34 9.33 -2.63
CA PHE A 77 15.40 8.18 -2.61
C PHE A 77 15.81 7.06 -3.60
N ALA A 78 16.53 7.40 -4.66
CA ALA A 78 17.01 6.47 -5.67
C ALA A 78 18.43 5.95 -5.41
N GLU A 79 19.12 6.49 -4.42
CA GLU A 79 20.47 6.06 -4.05
C GLU A 79 20.51 4.57 -3.71
N VAL A 80 21.64 3.94 -3.97
CA VAL A 80 21.89 2.53 -3.63
C VAL A 80 22.90 2.47 -2.51
N ASP A 81 22.51 1.88 -1.39
CA ASP A 81 23.34 1.84 -0.19
C ASP A 81 24.26 0.63 -0.13
N SER A 82 25.43 0.85 0.41
CA SER A 82 26.36 -0.16 0.90
C SER A 82 26.72 0.10 2.35
N VAL A 83 27.44 -0.81 2.98
CA VAL A 83 27.83 -0.62 4.38
C VAL A 83 28.77 0.58 4.53
N SER A 84 29.71 0.75 3.62
CA SER A 84 30.79 1.75 3.73
C SER A 84 30.69 2.95 2.79
N GLY A 85 29.77 2.94 1.84
CA GLY A 85 29.71 3.92 0.75
C GLY A 85 30.86 3.78 -0.27
N LYS A 86 31.56 2.65 -0.29
CA LYS A 86 32.68 2.38 -1.21
C LYS A 86 32.37 1.38 -2.30
N ILE A 87 31.31 0.63 -2.15
CA ILE A 87 30.84 -0.35 -3.12
C ILE A 87 29.73 0.25 -3.95
N GLU A 88 28.76 0.86 -3.29
CA GLU A 88 27.68 1.66 -3.84
C GLU A 88 27.82 3.11 -3.32
N GLU A 89 27.06 4.05 -3.85
CA GLU A 89 27.23 5.48 -3.55
C GLU A 89 26.84 5.83 -2.10
N GLY A 90 25.71 5.27 -1.63
CA GLY A 90 25.23 5.44 -0.28
C GLY A 90 25.92 4.56 0.74
N LYS A 91 25.83 4.93 2.00
CA LYS A 91 26.43 4.21 3.14
C LYS A 91 25.39 3.98 4.24
N GLY A 92 25.69 3.06 5.15
CA GLY A 92 24.88 2.83 6.33
C GLY A 92 24.02 1.58 6.23
N LEU A 93 24.07 0.81 5.11
CA LEU A 93 23.32 -0.43 4.98
C LEU A 93 23.54 -1.31 6.22
N GLY A 94 22.45 -1.64 6.89
CA GLY A 94 22.48 -2.30 8.19
C GLY A 94 22.85 -3.78 8.15
N PRO A 95 23.05 -4.40 9.31
CA PRO A 95 23.42 -5.81 9.42
C PRO A 95 22.45 -6.77 8.74
N SER A 96 21.16 -6.46 8.73
CA SER A 96 20.13 -7.18 7.95
C SER A 96 19.21 -6.20 7.23
N PHE A 97 18.81 -6.55 6.02
CA PHE A 97 18.05 -5.68 5.14
C PHE A 97 17.13 -6.47 4.19
N ASN A 98 16.12 -5.81 3.65
CA ASN A 98 15.20 -6.36 2.64
C ASN A 98 15.50 -5.86 1.23
N GLY A 99 16.16 -4.72 1.13
CA GLY A 99 16.62 -4.06 -0.07
C GLY A 99 17.70 -3.05 0.28
N ASN A 100 18.40 -2.52 -0.70
CA ASN A 100 19.45 -1.51 -0.51
C ASN A 100 19.21 -0.23 -1.31
N SER A 101 17.99 0.01 -1.74
CA SER A 101 17.53 1.24 -2.38
C SER A 101 16.01 1.30 -2.33
N CYS A 102 15.45 2.45 -1.94
CA CYS A 102 14.00 2.65 -1.96
C CYS A 102 13.44 2.52 -3.37
N ALA A 103 14.08 3.15 -4.36
CA ALA A 103 13.60 3.17 -5.74
C ALA A 103 13.64 1.80 -6.45
N GLN A 104 14.49 0.87 -6.01
CA GLN A 104 14.51 -0.48 -6.58
C GLN A 104 13.23 -1.27 -6.25
N CYS A 105 12.68 -1.05 -5.07
CA CYS A 105 11.46 -1.70 -4.60
C CYS A 105 10.22 -0.88 -4.99
N HIS A 106 10.29 0.45 -4.88
CA HIS A 106 9.25 1.39 -5.28
C HIS A 106 9.47 1.86 -6.73
N ALA A 107 9.32 0.97 -7.73
CA ALA A 107 9.73 1.21 -9.12
C ALA A 107 8.59 1.42 -10.11
N GLU A 108 7.45 0.73 -9.99
CA GLU A 108 6.38 0.73 -10.98
C GLU A 108 5.27 1.73 -10.63
N PRO A 109 4.87 2.65 -11.51
CA PRO A 109 5.32 2.88 -12.89
C PRO A 109 6.53 3.81 -13.02
N ASP A 110 7.03 4.38 -11.94
CA ASP A 110 8.21 5.23 -11.82
C ASP A 110 8.74 5.18 -10.38
N VAL A 111 9.86 5.84 -10.11
CA VAL A 111 10.43 5.98 -8.75
C VAL A 111 9.36 6.50 -7.79
N GLY A 112 9.17 5.79 -6.69
CA GLY A 112 8.09 6.02 -5.72
C GLY A 112 6.85 5.14 -5.95
N GLY A 113 6.87 4.24 -6.91
CA GLY A 113 5.76 3.35 -7.22
C GLY A 113 5.66 2.09 -6.35
N SER A 114 5.36 0.96 -6.96
CA SER A 114 5.26 -0.35 -6.33
C SER A 114 6.17 -1.37 -7.04
N SER A 115 5.91 -2.65 -6.85
CA SER A 115 6.71 -3.73 -7.43
C SER A 115 6.73 -3.71 -8.95
N SER A 116 7.92 -3.82 -9.56
CA SER A 116 8.12 -4.04 -10.99
C SER A 116 7.79 -5.49 -11.40
N HIS A 117 7.86 -5.76 -12.73
CA HIS A 117 7.70 -7.09 -13.30
C HIS A 117 8.49 -7.19 -14.61
N PRO A 118 9.15 -8.33 -14.95
CA PRO A 118 10.06 -8.42 -16.10
C PRO A 118 9.39 -8.17 -17.47
N THR A 119 8.09 -8.38 -17.59
CA THR A 119 7.38 -8.27 -18.89
C THR A 119 6.19 -7.32 -18.88
N LEU A 120 5.64 -6.99 -17.71
CA LEU A 120 4.43 -6.17 -17.56
C LEU A 120 4.76 -4.78 -17.03
N GLY A 121 3.80 -3.87 -17.15
CA GLY A 121 3.97 -2.51 -16.67
C GLY A 121 4.94 -1.68 -17.51
N LYS A 122 5.40 -0.57 -16.93
CA LYS A 122 6.35 0.35 -17.54
C LYS A 122 7.79 -0.03 -17.21
N VAL A 123 8.07 -0.37 -15.96
CA VAL A 123 9.38 -0.79 -15.47
C VAL A 123 9.51 -2.31 -15.60
N LYS A 124 10.12 -2.74 -16.71
CA LYS A 124 10.23 -4.17 -17.11
C LYS A 124 11.52 -4.78 -16.60
N VAL A 125 11.66 -4.86 -15.30
CA VAL A 125 12.81 -5.49 -14.65
C VAL A 125 12.34 -6.62 -13.72
N PRO A 126 13.13 -7.68 -13.53
CA PRO A 126 12.81 -8.70 -12.54
C PRO A 126 12.88 -8.13 -11.13
N ASN A 127 12.30 -8.88 -10.18
CA ASN A 127 12.36 -8.53 -8.76
C ASN A 127 13.81 -8.32 -8.31
N PRO A 128 14.23 -7.12 -7.88
CA PRO A 128 15.62 -6.81 -7.52
C PRO A 128 16.11 -7.61 -6.32
N GLN A 129 15.23 -8.10 -5.46
CA GLN A 129 15.61 -8.94 -4.32
C GLN A 129 16.26 -10.25 -4.75
N VAL A 130 15.96 -10.76 -5.96
CA VAL A 130 16.65 -11.93 -6.52
C VAL A 130 18.11 -11.59 -6.83
N GLY A 131 18.37 -10.38 -7.37
CA GLY A 131 19.72 -9.92 -7.68
C GLY A 131 20.57 -9.69 -6.43
N LEU A 132 19.97 -9.18 -5.36
CA LEU A 132 20.69 -8.88 -4.09
C LEU A 132 21.38 -10.11 -3.49
N ALA A 133 20.76 -11.29 -3.58
CA ALA A 133 21.32 -12.52 -3.05
C ALA A 133 22.53 -13.03 -3.83
N THR A 134 22.71 -12.56 -5.06
CA THR A 134 23.75 -13.03 -6.00
C THR A 134 24.77 -11.96 -6.37
N LEU A 135 24.77 -10.81 -5.68
CA LEU A 135 25.76 -9.77 -5.91
C LEU A 135 27.16 -10.33 -5.66
N ASP A 136 28.08 -10.11 -6.62
CA ASP A 136 29.49 -10.54 -6.53
C ASP A 136 30.21 -10.03 -5.27
N ARG A 137 29.68 -8.97 -4.66
CA ARG A 137 30.20 -8.30 -3.48
C ARG A 137 29.55 -8.77 -2.18
N ALA A 138 28.64 -9.73 -2.26
CA ALA A 138 28.22 -10.58 -1.15
C ALA A 138 28.94 -11.94 -1.29
N PRO A 139 30.28 -12.00 -1.15
CA PRO A 139 31.07 -13.19 -1.46
C PRO A 139 30.69 -14.32 -0.51
N GLY A 140 30.74 -15.49 -1.04
CA GLY A 140 30.45 -16.71 -0.32
C GLY A 140 29.11 -17.33 -0.68
N GLY A 141 28.27 -16.68 -1.51
CA GLY A 141 26.94 -17.21 -1.87
C GLY A 141 26.12 -17.61 -0.64
N ALA A 142 26.42 -16.97 0.51
CA ALA A 142 25.85 -17.32 1.80
C ALA A 142 24.38 -16.94 1.92
N GLN A 143 23.94 -15.98 1.11
CA GLN A 143 22.56 -15.51 1.09
C GLN A 143 21.77 -16.34 0.09
N ARG A 144 20.81 -17.09 0.58
CA ARG A 144 19.88 -17.82 -0.27
C ARG A 144 18.66 -16.94 -0.51
N VAL A 145 18.24 -16.82 -1.77
CA VAL A 145 16.93 -16.23 -2.10
C VAL A 145 15.86 -17.06 -1.39
N PRO A 146 15.05 -16.48 -0.48
CA PRO A 146 13.93 -17.20 0.11
C PRO A 146 12.96 -17.69 -0.98
N SER A 147 12.34 -18.85 -0.78
CA SER A 147 11.48 -19.50 -1.80
C SER A 147 10.28 -18.66 -2.25
N PHE A 148 9.86 -17.71 -1.46
CA PHE A 148 8.75 -16.80 -1.76
C PHE A 148 9.19 -15.54 -2.54
N ILE A 149 10.48 -15.38 -2.81
CA ILE A 149 11.03 -14.31 -3.66
C ILE A 149 11.36 -14.92 -5.02
N THR A 150 10.64 -14.49 -6.06
CA THR A 150 10.81 -15.00 -7.42
C THR A 150 11.03 -13.86 -8.41
N PRO A 151 11.67 -14.11 -9.58
CA PRO A 151 11.99 -13.06 -10.54
C PRO A 151 10.76 -12.31 -11.09
N ASP A 152 9.64 -13.00 -11.19
CA ASP A 152 8.35 -12.52 -11.73
C ASP A 152 7.29 -12.27 -10.65
N GLY A 153 7.63 -12.50 -9.39
CA GLY A 153 6.77 -12.25 -8.24
C GLY A 153 6.91 -10.83 -7.68
N PRO A 154 6.03 -10.47 -6.75
CA PRO A 154 6.12 -9.18 -6.08
C PRO A 154 7.37 -9.09 -5.19
N ILE A 155 7.87 -7.87 -5.03
CA ILE A 155 8.84 -7.52 -4.00
C ILE A 155 8.14 -7.66 -2.65
N ARG A 156 8.80 -8.30 -1.69
CA ARG A 156 8.20 -8.62 -0.39
C ARG A 156 9.14 -8.32 0.77
N GLU A 157 8.57 -7.75 1.80
CA GLU A 157 9.06 -7.73 3.17
C GLU A 157 8.44 -8.92 3.89
N ALA A 158 9.19 -9.62 4.72
CA ALA A 158 8.69 -10.75 5.50
C ALA A 158 8.52 -10.39 6.97
N ARG A 159 7.42 -10.84 7.57
CA ARG A 159 7.16 -10.75 9.00
C ARG A 159 6.86 -12.13 9.56
N PHE A 160 7.35 -12.42 10.77
CA PHE A 160 6.90 -13.59 11.49
C PHE A 160 5.70 -13.23 12.37
N VAL A 161 4.75 -14.14 12.46
CA VAL A 161 3.54 -13.94 13.29
C VAL A 161 3.85 -14.22 14.75
N LYS A 162 4.62 -15.29 15.00
CA LYS A 162 4.94 -15.76 16.35
C LYS A 162 6.44 -15.98 16.56
N ASN A 163 6.88 -15.64 17.76
CA ASN A 163 8.16 -16.06 18.31
C ASN A 163 8.18 -17.57 18.62
N PRO A 164 9.37 -18.18 18.82
CA PRO A 164 9.48 -19.60 19.19
C PRO A 164 8.75 -20.00 20.47
N ASP A 165 8.52 -19.05 21.38
CA ASP A 165 7.77 -19.25 22.64
C ASP A 165 6.24 -19.09 22.48
N GLY A 166 5.76 -18.78 21.25
CA GLY A 166 4.37 -18.59 20.93
C GLY A 166 3.85 -17.17 21.17
N SER A 167 4.64 -16.25 21.70
CA SER A 167 4.28 -14.83 21.77
C SER A 167 4.25 -14.20 20.37
N ASP A 168 3.55 -13.04 20.24
CA ASP A 168 3.53 -12.31 18.99
C ASP A 168 4.90 -11.73 18.66
N ASP A 169 5.39 -11.98 17.45
CA ASP A 169 6.63 -11.39 16.97
C ASP A 169 6.37 -9.96 16.49
N GLY A 170 5.51 -9.81 15.49
CA GLY A 170 5.15 -8.49 14.91
C GLY A 170 6.30 -7.80 14.17
N GLY A 171 7.50 -8.38 14.16
CA GLY A 171 8.72 -7.82 13.58
C GLY A 171 8.83 -7.99 12.08
N VAL A 172 9.63 -7.12 11.46
CA VAL A 172 10.11 -7.27 10.08
C VAL A 172 11.45 -7.97 10.11
N HIS A 173 11.59 -9.05 9.34
CA HIS A 173 12.82 -9.82 9.24
C HIS A 173 13.58 -9.48 7.97
N GLY A 174 14.84 -9.11 8.09
CA GLY A 174 15.73 -8.88 6.96
C GLY A 174 15.89 -10.15 6.12
N LEU A 175 15.58 -10.05 4.83
CA LEU A 175 15.73 -11.17 3.87
C LEU A 175 17.20 -11.52 3.62
N TYR A 176 18.08 -10.56 3.87
CA TYR A 176 19.53 -10.67 3.66
C TYR A 176 20.30 -10.10 4.83
N THR A 177 21.58 -10.46 4.90
CA THR A 177 22.54 -9.94 5.88
C THR A 177 23.80 -9.42 5.19
N ILE A 178 24.54 -8.52 5.85
CA ILE A 178 25.81 -8.02 5.32
C ILE A 178 26.96 -9.04 5.46
N ALA A 179 26.72 -10.19 6.09
CA ALA A 179 27.75 -11.22 6.26
C ALA A 179 28.27 -11.70 4.88
N GLY A 180 29.59 -11.72 4.75
CA GLY A 180 30.26 -12.08 3.49
C GLY A 180 30.45 -10.94 2.50
N ARG A 181 29.93 -9.74 2.76
CA ARG A 181 30.24 -8.55 1.96
C ARG A 181 31.68 -8.09 2.20
N THR A 182 32.34 -7.56 1.16
CA THR A 182 33.73 -7.08 1.25
C THR A 182 33.87 -5.83 2.13
N ASP A 183 32.79 -5.07 2.29
CA ASP A 183 32.71 -3.90 3.16
C ASP A 183 32.16 -4.21 4.56
N ALA A 184 31.98 -5.50 4.89
CA ALA A 184 31.56 -5.97 6.22
C ALA A 184 32.47 -7.10 6.74
N PRO A 185 33.79 -6.89 6.80
CA PRO A 185 34.72 -7.96 7.16
C PRO A 185 34.51 -8.45 8.61
N GLY A 186 34.39 -9.76 8.78
CA GLY A 186 34.20 -10.37 10.10
C GLY A 186 32.77 -10.46 10.60
N CYS A 187 31.78 -9.90 9.88
CA CYS A 187 30.37 -10.11 10.19
C CYS A 187 29.97 -11.56 9.88
N THR A 188 29.34 -12.22 10.86
CA THR A 188 28.89 -13.62 10.75
C THR A 188 27.42 -13.80 11.01
N LEU A 189 26.62 -12.71 10.92
CA LEU A 189 25.17 -12.75 11.09
C LEU A 189 24.54 -13.70 10.07
N ALA A 190 23.79 -14.68 10.54
CA ALA A 190 23.11 -15.63 9.68
C ALA A 190 21.78 -15.07 9.20
N GLN A 191 21.43 -15.35 7.94
CA GLN A 191 20.08 -15.12 7.42
C GLN A 191 19.06 -15.94 8.22
N PRO A 192 17.87 -15.42 8.55
CA PRO A 192 16.80 -16.17 9.19
C PRO A 192 16.44 -17.45 8.41
N ASN A 193 16.05 -18.50 9.11
CA ASN A 193 15.65 -19.76 8.48
C ASN A 193 14.21 -19.65 7.94
N PHE A 194 14.04 -18.88 6.86
CA PHE A 194 12.74 -18.69 6.23
C PHE A 194 12.09 -19.99 5.79
N GLY A 195 12.85 -20.99 5.36
CA GLY A 195 12.30 -22.30 4.98
C GLY A 195 11.56 -22.99 6.12
N LYS A 196 12.11 -22.91 7.35
CA LYS A 196 11.47 -23.44 8.56
C LYS A 196 10.20 -22.65 8.88
N GLU A 197 10.27 -21.32 8.84
CA GLU A 197 9.13 -20.48 9.22
C GLU A 197 7.98 -20.58 8.20
N VAL A 198 8.28 -20.71 6.90
CA VAL A 198 7.28 -21.03 5.86
C VAL A 198 6.60 -22.38 6.13
N ALA A 199 7.39 -23.41 6.47
CA ALA A 199 6.85 -24.74 6.78
C ALA A 199 5.94 -24.73 8.03
N ASN A 200 6.17 -23.79 8.94
CA ASN A 200 5.35 -23.58 10.14
C ASN A 200 4.14 -22.64 9.90
N ASN A 201 3.90 -22.15 8.68
CA ASN A 201 2.92 -21.11 8.38
C ASN A 201 3.12 -19.83 9.23
N ASN A 202 4.37 -19.49 9.54
CA ASN A 202 4.74 -18.37 10.41
C ASN A 202 5.25 -17.14 9.64
N VAL A 203 5.03 -17.06 8.33
CA VAL A 203 5.50 -15.96 7.49
C VAL A 203 4.31 -15.25 6.84
N ILE A 204 4.27 -13.94 6.99
CA ILE A 204 3.35 -13.05 6.26
C ILE A 204 4.16 -11.99 5.54
N PHE A 205 3.52 -11.31 4.58
CA PHE A 205 4.21 -10.43 3.65
C PHE A 205 3.62 -9.02 3.60
N ARG A 206 4.48 -8.07 3.22
CA ARG A 206 4.10 -6.73 2.77
C ARG A 206 4.77 -6.44 1.45
N ILE A 207 4.06 -5.76 0.55
CA ILE A 207 4.60 -5.23 -0.71
C ILE A 207 4.78 -3.72 -0.61
N PRO A 208 5.68 -3.13 -1.44
CA PRO A 208 5.86 -1.68 -1.49
C PRO A 208 4.55 -0.96 -1.84
N THR A 209 4.14 -0.01 -0.99
CA THR A 209 3.01 0.88 -1.27
C THR A 209 3.46 2.02 -2.17
N PRO A 210 2.68 2.43 -3.20
CA PRO A 210 3.00 3.67 -3.93
C PRO A 210 3.09 4.86 -3.00
N THR A 211 4.08 5.71 -3.22
CA THR A 211 4.35 6.91 -2.42
C THR A 211 3.86 8.20 -3.06
N PHE A 212 3.27 8.10 -4.26
CA PHE A 212 2.73 9.23 -5.02
C PHE A 212 1.54 9.88 -4.32
N GLY A 213 1.48 11.20 -4.32
CA GLY A 213 0.37 11.95 -3.75
C GLY A 213 0.28 11.93 -2.22
N LEU A 214 1.21 11.26 -1.53
CA LEU A 214 1.12 11.10 -0.09
C LEU A 214 1.21 12.43 0.67
N GLY A 215 1.87 13.45 0.11
CA GLY A 215 1.89 14.78 0.71
C GLY A 215 0.52 15.45 0.74
N LEU A 216 -0.35 15.19 -0.23
CA LEU A 216 -1.75 15.64 -0.20
C LEU A 216 -2.53 14.90 0.89
N LEU A 217 -2.32 13.57 1.02
CA LEU A 217 -2.96 12.77 2.08
C LEU A 217 -2.46 13.17 3.48
N GLU A 218 -1.17 13.49 3.63
CA GLU A 218 -0.63 14.03 4.88
C GLU A 218 -1.32 15.35 5.25
N GLY A 219 -1.69 16.14 4.24
CA GLY A 219 -2.33 17.42 4.38
C GLY A 219 -3.84 17.41 4.61
N VAL A 220 -4.51 16.26 4.58
CA VAL A 220 -5.93 16.18 4.93
C VAL A 220 -6.07 16.35 6.45
N PRO A 221 -6.88 17.31 6.96
CA PRO A 221 -7.07 17.50 8.38
C PRO A 221 -7.74 16.30 9.06
N ASP A 222 -7.46 16.06 10.33
CA ASP A 222 -8.05 14.97 11.10
C ASP A 222 -9.58 15.09 11.18
N ASP A 223 -10.11 16.31 11.36
CA ASP A 223 -11.55 16.59 11.37
C ASP A 223 -12.25 16.28 10.03
N GLU A 224 -11.56 16.45 8.89
CA GLU A 224 -12.07 16.01 7.58
C GLU A 224 -12.16 14.50 7.50
N LEU A 225 -11.17 13.76 8.04
CA LEU A 225 -11.20 12.29 8.08
C LEU A 225 -12.31 11.78 9.00
N GLU A 226 -12.49 12.39 10.17
CA GLU A 226 -13.56 12.08 11.12
C GLU A 226 -14.94 12.35 10.50
N ALA A 227 -15.11 13.51 9.85
CA ALA A 227 -16.34 13.85 9.15
C ALA A 227 -16.64 12.90 7.98
N ASN A 228 -15.59 12.49 7.24
CA ASN A 228 -15.71 11.52 6.17
C ASN A 228 -16.11 10.14 6.70
N LEU A 229 -15.51 9.68 7.80
CA LEU A 229 -15.87 8.41 8.44
C LEU A 229 -17.33 8.40 8.88
N ALA A 230 -17.81 9.50 9.44
CA ALA A 230 -19.21 9.66 9.88
C ALA A 230 -20.18 9.83 8.69
N SER A 231 -19.68 10.17 7.50
CA SER A 231 -20.51 10.37 6.31
C SER A 231 -21.15 9.06 5.83
N ASN A 232 -22.30 9.17 5.13
CA ASN A 232 -23.02 8.00 4.59
C ASN A 232 -23.44 6.97 5.65
N GLY A 233 -23.60 7.39 6.93
CA GLY A 233 -23.83 6.49 8.07
C GLY A 233 -24.96 5.48 7.85
N SER A 234 -26.09 5.87 7.21
CA SER A 234 -27.17 4.93 6.90
C SER A 234 -26.78 3.89 5.84
N ALA A 235 -26.04 4.29 4.80
CA ALA A 235 -25.56 3.36 3.77
C ALA A 235 -24.47 2.42 4.31
N LYS A 236 -23.53 2.96 5.09
CA LYS A 236 -22.49 2.18 5.77
C LYS A 236 -23.11 1.16 6.73
N SER A 237 -23.99 1.60 7.63
CA SER A 237 -24.69 0.72 8.59
C SER A 237 -25.52 -0.34 7.87
N GLY A 238 -26.26 0.02 6.80
CA GLY A 238 -27.04 -0.93 6.01
C GLY A 238 -26.19 -1.95 5.26
N CYS A 239 -24.89 -1.70 5.03
CA CYS A 239 -23.92 -2.62 4.46
C CYS A 239 -23.00 -3.28 5.49
N GLY A 240 -23.15 -2.98 6.78
CA GLY A 240 -22.24 -3.48 7.82
C GLY A 240 -20.82 -2.92 7.73
N VAL A 241 -20.65 -1.79 7.04
CA VAL A 241 -19.38 -1.07 6.98
C VAL A 241 -19.27 -0.18 8.22
N ALA A 242 -18.29 -0.42 9.05
CA ALA A 242 -18.01 0.37 10.26
C ALA A 242 -16.74 1.21 10.08
N GLY A 243 -15.60 0.54 10.01
CA GLY A 243 -14.29 1.19 9.96
C GLY A 243 -13.97 2.02 11.19
N GLU A 244 -12.71 2.30 11.41
CA GLU A 244 -12.24 3.23 12.43
C GLU A 244 -10.94 3.91 12.02
N LEU A 245 -10.63 5.06 12.60
CA LEU A 245 -9.35 5.71 12.38
C LEU A 245 -8.32 5.16 13.37
N ASN A 246 -7.11 4.86 12.89
CA ASN A 246 -6.01 4.52 13.78
C ASN A 246 -5.35 5.81 14.31
N HIS A 247 -4.80 5.76 15.51
CA HIS A 247 -4.30 6.94 16.20
C HIS A 247 -2.89 6.75 16.75
N SER A 248 -2.15 7.84 16.79
CA SER A 248 -0.85 7.90 17.44
C SER A 248 -0.99 7.74 18.95
N GLY A 249 -0.28 6.78 19.53
CA GLY A 249 -0.25 6.59 20.97
C GLY A 249 0.39 7.75 21.74
N ASN A 250 1.12 8.65 21.09
CA ASN A 250 1.81 9.75 21.73
C ASN A 250 0.92 10.99 21.91
N ASP A 251 0.07 11.30 20.94
CA ASP A 251 -0.66 12.58 20.89
C ASP A 251 -2.11 12.46 20.42
N GLY A 252 -2.56 11.25 20.09
CA GLY A 252 -3.93 10.99 19.67
C GLY A 252 -4.28 11.47 18.25
N THR A 253 -3.33 12.00 17.48
CA THR A 253 -3.58 12.39 16.08
C THR A 253 -3.88 11.19 15.21
N VAL A 254 -4.69 11.37 14.16
CA VAL A 254 -5.00 10.31 13.20
C VAL A 254 -3.74 9.86 12.46
N THR A 255 -3.49 8.56 12.48
CA THR A 255 -2.42 7.94 11.71
C THR A 255 -2.96 7.44 10.37
N ARG A 256 -2.14 7.48 9.30
CA ARG A 256 -2.66 7.30 7.94
C ARG A 256 -1.72 6.61 6.95
N PHE A 257 -0.47 6.32 7.34
CA PHE A 257 0.51 5.67 6.47
C PHE A 257 0.84 4.25 6.94
N GLY A 258 1.29 3.42 6.01
CA GLY A 258 1.46 1.98 6.18
C GLY A 258 0.16 1.20 5.92
N TRP A 259 0.28 -0.12 5.82
CA TRP A 259 -0.85 -1.01 5.51
C TRP A 259 -1.92 -1.06 6.61
N LYS A 260 -1.56 -0.70 7.83
CA LYS A 260 -2.47 -0.65 8.99
C LYS A 260 -2.62 0.77 9.55
N ALA A 261 -2.31 1.79 8.74
CA ALA A 261 -2.35 3.19 9.16
C ALA A 261 -1.55 3.46 10.44
N GLN A 262 -0.38 2.84 10.62
CA GLN A 262 0.37 2.94 11.87
C GLN A 262 1.19 4.22 12.03
N ASN A 263 1.49 4.93 10.93
CA ASN A 263 2.34 6.13 10.95
C ASN A 263 1.54 7.41 10.73
N LYS A 264 1.82 8.45 11.55
CA LYS A 264 1.11 9.72 11.49
C LYS A 264 1.65 10.71 10.46
N SER A 265 2.92 10.60 10.08
CA SER A 265 3.58 11.50 9.14
C SER A 265 4.51 10.77 8.21
N LEU A 266 4.80 11.39 7.07
CA LEU A 266 5.75 10.85 6.09
C LEU A 266 7.18 10.82 6.63
N LEU A 267 7.53 11.69 7.57
CA LEU A 267 8.85 11.66 8.21
C LEU A 267 8.99 10.42 9.11
N VAL A 268 7.97 10.12 9.93
CA VAL A 268 7.98 8.90 10.78
C VAL A 268 7.94 7.66 9.89
N PHE A 269 7.13 7.67 8.84
CA PHE A 269 7.04 6.56 7.89
C PHE A 269 8.38 6.31 7.16
N ALA A 270 9.05 7.37 6.71
CA ALA A 270 10.39 7.26 6.11
C ALA A 270 11.43 6.69 7.08
N GLY A 271 11.44 7.16 8.33
CA GLY A 271 12.36 6.67 9.35
C GLY A 271 12.12 5.20 9.71
N GLU A 272 10.84 4.78 9.85
CA GLU A 272 10.50 3.36 10.04
C GLU A 272 10.98 2.53 8.86
N ALA A 273 10.64 2.93 7.62
CA ALA A 273 11.01 2.19 6.42
C ALA A 273 12.54 2.06 6.27
N TYR A 274 13.29 3.13 6.46
CA TYR A 274 14.74 3.10 6.36
C TYR A 274 15.37 2.14 7.37
N ASN A 275 14.85 2.14 8.59
CA ASN A 275 15.30 1.21 9.63
C ASN A 275 14.90 -0.24 9.33
N VAL A 276 13.64 -0.52 8.94
CA VAL A 276 13.16 -1.91 8.78
C VAL A 276 13.47 -2.52 7.41
N GLU A 277 13.61 -1.71 6.36
CA GLU A 277 13.84 -2.21 5.00
C GLU A 277 15.33 -2.26 4.65
N GLN A 278 16.12 -1.28 5.07
CA GLN A 278 17.55 -1.17 4.79
C GLN A 278 18.44 -1.37 6.02
N GLY A 279 17.84 -1.49 7.22
CA GLY A 279 18.57 -1.69 8.47
C GLY A 279 19.30 -0.44 8.97
N VAL A 280 19.07 0.73 8.38
CA VAL A 280 19.78 1.97 8.73
C VAL A 280 19.15 2.62 9.95
N SER A 281 19.93 2.79 11.02
CA SER A 281 19.49 3.56 12.19
C SER A 281 19.44 5.05 11.89
N ASN A 282 18.44 5.75 12.41
CA ASN A 282 18.20 7.16 12.13
C ASN A 282 17.73 7.93 13.37
N GLU A 283 17.60 9.25 13.28
CA GLU A 283 17.25 10.11 14.43
C GLU A 283 15.90 9.75 15.08
N LEU A 284 14.98 9.12 14.34
CA LEU A 284 13.66 8.70 14.85
C LEU A 284 13.67 7.25 15.36
N PHE A 285 14.46 6.39 14.72
CA PHE A 285 14.62 4.97 15.01
C PHE A 285 16.09 4.65 15.18
N ASN A 286 16.66 5.05 16.33
CA ASN A 286 18.09 5.02 16.57
C ASN A 286 18.63 3.66 17.05
N ASN A 287 17.78 2.65 17.15
CA ASN A 287 18.23 1.31 17.48
C ASN A 287 18.71 0.58 16.23
N GLU A 288 19.96 0.13 16.27
CA GLU A 288 20.52 -0.72 15.24
C GLU A 288 19.78 -2.06 15.21
N ARG A 289 19.19 -2.41 14.07
CA ARG A 289 18.51 -3.69 13.91
C ARG A 289 19.53 -4.80 13.72
N SER A 290 19.25 -5.95 14.32
CA SER A 290 20.16 -7.12 14.24
C SER A 290 21.58 -6.80 14.71
N ALA A 291 21.74 -5.90 15.69
CA ALA A 291 23.02 -5.55 16.28
C ALA A 291 23.69 -6.79 16.90
N VAL A 292 24.65 -7.33 16.18
CA VAL A 292 25.46 -8.49 16.60
C VAL A 292 26.93 -8.07 16.61
N ALA A 293 27.69 -8.56 17.57
CA ALA A 293 29.12 -8.27 17.66
C ALA A 293 29.83 -8.54 16.33
N GLY A 294 30.58 -7.57 15.84
CA GLY A 294 31.30 -7.65 14.56
C GLY A 294 30.44 -7.36 13.30
N CYS A 295 29.20 -6.94 13.45
CA CYS A 295 28.32 -6.60 12.31
C CYS A 295 27.87 -5.14 12.30
N VAL A 296 28.20 -4.33 13.29
CA VAL A 296 27.93 -2.89 13.35
C VAL A 296 29.18 -2.14 12.93
N PHE A 297 29.15 -1.44 11.81
CA PHE A 297 30.31 -0.79 11.20
C PHE A 297 30.22 0.73 11.18
N ASN A 298 29.03 1.27 11.31
CA ASN A 298 28.75 2.70 11.21
C ASN A 298 28.41 3.29 12.60
N SER A 299 28.31 4.63 12.65
CA SER A 299 27.84 5.34 13.85
C SER A 299 26.36 5.03 14.11
N ASN A 300 25.92 5.23 15.34
CA ASN A 300 24.50 5.13 15.69
C ASN A 300 24.03 6.48 16.26
N PRO A 301 23.03 7.17 15.63
CA PRO A 301 22.40 6.78 14.37
C PRO A 301 23.35 6.92 13.17
N GLU A 302 23.09 6.13 12.11
CA GLU A 302 23.83 6.17 10.86
C GLU A 302 23.38 7.35 10.01
N ASP A 303 22.05 7.54 9.90
CA ASP A 303 21.42 8.68 9.24
C ASP A 303 21.08 9.78 10.26
N ALA A 304 21.69 10.91 10.12
CA ALA A 304 21.50 12.07 11.00
C ALA A 304 21.70 13.38 10.26
N THR A 305 20.99 14.42 10.71
CA THR A 305 21.16 15.79 10.22
C THR A 305 22.58 16.27 10.54
N ASP A 306 23.34 16.67 9.51
CA ASP A 306 24.64 17.31 9.71
C ASP A 306 24.46 18.79 10.06
N THR A 307 24.51 19.08 11.35
CA THR A 307 24.37 20.46 11.86
C THR A 307 25.56 21.35 11.54
N THR A 308 26.68 20.79 11.06
CA THR A 308 27.90 21.56 10.75
C THR A 308 27.88 22.07 9.31
N THR A 309 27.35 21.29 8.38
CA THR A 309 27.22 21.65 6.97
C THR A 309 25.80 22.09 6.59
N GLY A 310 24.81 21.79 7.44
CA GLY A 310 23.40 22.01 7.14
C GLY A 310 22.80 20.93 6.24
N GLY A 311 23.49 19.77 6.09
CA GLY A 311 23.00 18.63 5.34
C GLY A 311 21.79 17.98 6.03
N ALA A 312 20.71 17.75 5.29
CA ALA A 312 19.53 17.06 5.80
C ALA A 312 19.80 15.57 5.90
N ALA A 313 19.22 14.92 6.91
CA ALA A 313 19.17 13.46 7.00
C ALA A 313 18.41 12.86 5.81
N ASP A 314 18.77 11.65 5.37
CA ASP A 314 18.12 10.95 4.25
C ASP A 314 16.65 10.71 4.52
N THR A 315 16.28 10.39 5.76
CA THR A 315 14.87 10.28 6.19
C THR A 315 14.07 11.56 5.94
N THR A 316 14.70 12.73 6.08
CA THR A 316 14.08 14.04 5.76
C THR A 316 13.91 14.19 4.24
N MET A 317 14.91 13.77 3.45
CA MET A 317 14.85 13.80 1.99
C MET A 317 13.81 12.81 1.45
N PHE A 318 13.73 11.60 1.99
CA PHE A 318 12.68 10.63 1.63
C PHE A 318 11.27 11.19 1.89
N ALA A 319 11.07 11.79 3.06
CA ALA A 319 9.79 12.44 3.38
C ALA A 319 9.49 13.61 2.43
N ALA A 320 10.49 14.38 2.03
CA ALA A 320 10.35 15.48 1.06
C ALA A 320 9.96 14.94 -0.32
N PHE A 321 10.64 13.89 -0.80
CA PHE A 321 10.27 13.23 -2.05
C PHE A 321 8.81 12.77 -2.06
N MET A 322 8.38 12.03 -1.02
CA MET A 322 7.00 11.55 -0.91
C MET A 322 5.96 12.68 -0.82
N ARG A 323 6.31 13.81 -0.16
CA ARG A 323 5.42 14.99 -0.06
C ARG A 323 5.24 15.71 -1.37
N LEU A 324 6.29 15.81 -2.17
CA LEU A 324 6.33 16.62 -3.37
C LEU A 324 6.13 15.81 -4.65
N SER A 325 5.99 14.49 -4.53
CA SER A 325 5.69 13.58 -5.64
C SER A 325 4.22 13.65 -6.00
N SER A 326 3.94 14.03 -7.26
CA SER A 326 2.58 14.22 -7.76
C SER A 326 1.76 12.92 -7.73
N ASP A 327 0.48 13.07 -7.46
CA ASP A 327 -0.49 11.97 -7.56
C ASP A 327 -0.63 11.50 -9.01
N PRO A 328 -0.90 10.20 -9.21
CA PRO A 328 -1.12 9.65 -10.53
C PRO A 328 -2.34 10.26 -11.21
N GLN A 329 -2.17 10.70 -12.45
CA GLN A 329 -3.26 11.29 -13.23
C GLN A 329 -4.07 10.21 -13.94
N PRO A 330 -5.42 10.25 -13.85
CA PRO A 330 -6.29 9.35 -14.59
C PRO A 330 -6.22 9.64 -16.11
N THR A 331 -6.63 8.66 -16.92
CA THR A 331 -6.78 8.86 -18.36
C THR A 331 -8.10 9.55 -18.68
N THR A 332 -8.23 10.09 -19.91
CA THR A 332 -9.53 10.53 -20.43
C THR A 332 -10.48 9.33 -20.48
N ALA A 333 -11.59 9.44 -19.77
CA ALA A 333 -12.51 8.34 -19.57
C ALA A 333 -13.29 7.98 -20.84
N THR A 334 -13.34 6.70 -21.15
CA THR A 334 -14.24 6.10 -22.15
C THR A 334 -15.67 5.95 -21.60
N ALA A 335 -16.63 5.66 -22.45
CA ALA A 335 -18.01 5.39 -22.02
C ALA A 335 -18.11 4.21 -21.02
N SER A 336 -17.26 3.18 -21.18
CA SER A 336 -17.21 2.04 -20.26
C SER A 336 -16.66 2.46 -18.89
N GLU A 337 -15.60 3.25 -18.86
CA GLU A 337 -14.98 3.75 -17.62
C GLU A 337 -15.93 4.69 -16.86
N LEU A 338 -16.63 5.59 -17.56
CA LEU A 338 -17.68 6.43 -16.96
C LEU A 338 -18.84 5.60 -16.39
N ARG A 339 -19.22 4.52 -17.07
CA ARG A 339 -20.21 3.57 -16.55
C ARG A 339 -19.68 2.89 -15.28
N GLY A 340 -18.43 2.44 -15.28
CA GLY A 340 -17.75 1.83 -14.14
C GLY A 340 -17.64 2.77 -12.95
N GLN A 341 -17.25 4.02 -13.18
CA GLN A 341 -17.20 5.07 -12.15
C GLN A 341 -18.58 5.28 -11.49
N LYS A 342 -19.64 5.35 -12.31
CA LYS A 342 -21.00 5.47 -11.79
C LYS A 342 -21.38 4.28 -10.92
N LEU A 343 -21.03 3.05 -11.33
CA LEU A 343 -21.34 1.83 -10.58
C LEU A 343 -20.49 1.72 -9.29
N PHE A 344 -19.24 2.15 -9.32
CA PHE A 344 -18.38 2.25 -8.15
C PHE A 344 -19.03 3.10 -7.05
N GLY A 345 -19.66 4.20 -7.45
CA GLY A 345 -20.40 5.13 -6.61
C GLY A 345 -19.66 6.42 -6.31
N THR A 346 -20.41 7.35 -5.72
CA THR A 346 -19.92 8.62 -5.16
C THR A 346 -20.45 8.79 -3.74
N LYS A 347 -19.92 9.77 -2.97
CA LYS A 347 -20.47 10.12 -1.65
C LYS A 347 -21.98 10.38 -1.70
N ALA A 348 -22.49 10.99 -2.78
CA ALA A 348 -23.91 11.33 -2.94
C ALA A 348 -24.77 10.14 -3.36
N ASP A 349 -24.21 9.18 -4.08
CA ASP A 349 -24.92 8.00 -4.62
C ASP A 349 -23.99 6.77 -4.55
N PRO A 350 -23.99 5.99 -3.48
CA PRO A 350 -23.05 4.89 -3.27
C PRO A 350 -23.16 3.73 -4.26
N GLN A 351 -24.28 3.55 -4.96
CA GLN A 351 -24.46 2.49 -5.96
C GLN A 351 -24.08 1.08 -5.45
N VAL A 352 -23.01 0.45 -6.02
CA VAL A 352 -22.48 -0.84 -5.55
C VAL A 352 -21.94 -0.71 -4.12
N GLY A 353 -21.33 0.41 -3.78
CA GLY A 353 -20.86 0.73 -2.43
C GLY A 353 -19.35 0.70 -2.23
N CYS A 354 -18.56 0.55 -3.27
CA CYS A 354 -17.08 0.62 -3.15
C CYS A 354 -16.63 1.94 -2.51
N VAL A 355 -17.34 3.03 -2.83
CA VAL A 355 -17.10 4.38 -2.29
C VAL A 355 -17.33 4.50 -0.78
N LEU A 356 -17.97 3.55 -0.13
CA LEU A 356 -18.21 3.58 1.33
C LEU A 356 -16.92 3.46 2.15
N CYS A 357 -15.90 2.81 1.57
CA CYS A 357 -14.53 2.77 2.07
C CYS A 357 -13.61 3.59 1.14
N HIS A 358 -13.69 3.36 -0.17
CA HIS A 358 -12.89 4.07 -1.17
C HIS A 358 -13.51 5.42 -1.52
N THR A 359 -13.55 6.33 -0.54
CA THR A 359 -14.12 7.69 -0.69
C THR A 359 -13.48 8.41 -1.87
N ASP A 360 -14.33 8.96 -2.74
CA ASP A 360 -13.94 9.57 -4.01
C ASP A 360 -13.28 10.94 -3.86
N THR A 361 -13.57 11.67 -2.79
CA THR A 361 -13.08 13.05 -2.59
C THR A 361 -12.75 13.34 -1.14
N LEU A 362 -11.58 13.92 -0.92
CA LEU A 362 -11.13 14.53 0.34
C LEU A 362 -10.59 15.94 0.03
N THR A 363 -10.53 16.82 1.03
CA THR A 363 -10.01 18.18 0.88
C THR A 363 -8.78 18.39 1.76
N THR A 364 -7.71 18.96 1.22
CA THR A 364 -6.51 19.28 1.99
C THR A 364 -6.70 20.51 2.86
N GLY A 365 -6.00 20.58 3.98
CA GLY A 365 -5.93 21.76 4.85
C GLY A 365 -4.95 22.82 4.33
N ALA A 366 -4.47 23.65 5.25
CA ALA A 366 -3.42 24.61 4.95
C ALA A 366 -2.04 23.93 4.92
N LEU A 367 -1.40 23.93 3.78
CA LEU A 367 -0.07 23.36 3.56
C LEU A 367 0.92 24.46 3.20
N ARG A 368 2.22 24.19 3.48
CA ARG A 368 3.29 25.17 3.16
C ARG A 368 3.69 25.16 1.69
N TYR A 369 3.43 24.08 0.98
CA TYR A 369 3.88 23.91 -0.41
C TYR A 369 2.91 24.54 -1.40
N THR A 370 3.49 25.14 -2.46
CA THR A 370 2.73 25.91 -3.45
C THR A 370 1.72 25.04 -4.19
N GLY A 371 0.45 25.47 -4.17
CA GLY A 371 -0.64 24.79 -4.90
C GLY A 371 -1.22 23.56 -4.24
N MET A 372 -0.78 23.19 -3.02
CA MET A 372 -1.27 22.00 -2.33
C MET A 372 -2.32 22.30 -1.24
N SER A 373 -2.54 23.58 -0.90
CA SER A 373 -3.44 24.00 0.18
C SER A 373 -4.88 24.10 -0.28
N LYS A 374 -5.82 23.55 0.50
CA LYS A 374 -7.28 23.67 0.31
C LYS A 374 -7.71 23.26 -1.09
N VAL A 375 -7.21 22.14 -1.55
CA VAL A 375 -7.57 21.55 -2.84
C VAL A 375 -8.32 20.24 -2.62
N ASP A 376 -9.31 20.00 -3.48
CA ASP A 376 -10.00 18.71 -3.54
C ASP A 376 -9.11 17.70 -4.24
N ILE A 377 -9.02 16.51 -3.66
CA ILE A 377 -8.21 15.39 -4.14
C ILE A 377 -9.09 14.16 -4.31
N HIS A 378 -8.72 13.27 -5.24
CA HIS A 378 -9.50 12.09 -5.57
C HIS A 378 -8.70 10.79 -5.33
N PRO A 379 -8.35 10.48 -4.07
CA PRO A 379 -7.49 9.34 -3.74
C PRO A 379 -8.24 8.01 -3.73
N TYR A 380 -9.56 8.01 -3.69
CA TYR A 380 -10.40 6.82 -3.51
C TYR A 380 -9.98 6.02 -2.27
N THR A 381 -10.02 6.68 -1.12
CA THR A 381 -9.74 6.12 0.21
C THR A 381 -10.36 6.99 1.30
N ASP A 382 -10.79 6.39 2.38
CA ASP A 382 -11.16 7.09 3.63
C ASP A 382 -10.02 7.10 4.65
N LEU A 383 -8.90 6.41 4.38
CA LEU A 383 -7.75 6.20 5.27
C LEU A 383 -8.09 5.46 6.57
N ALA A 384 -9.32 5.01 6.75
CA ALA A 384 -9.75 4.22 7.90
C ALA A 384 -9.24 2.76 7.79
N ILE A 385 -9.18 2.09 8.93
CA ILE A 385 -8.92 0.66 9.01
C ILE A 385 -10.25 -0.08 9.08
N HIS A 386 -10.37 -1.17 8.33
CA HIS A 386 -11.57 -1.99 8.22
C HIS A 386 -11.25 -3.46 8.45
N HIS A 387 -12.19 -4.20 9.03
CA HIS A 387 -12.10 -5.65 9.07
C HIS A 387 -12.24 -6.24 7.67
N MET A 388 -11.18 -6.90 7.21
CA MET A 388 -11.12 -7.53 5.88
C MET A 388 -11.32 -9.03 5.94
N GLY A 389 -11.63 -9.56 7.12
CA GLY A 389 -11.99 -10.95 7.35
C GLY A 389 -10.82 -11.94 7.26
N SER A 390 -11.16 -13.22 7.42
CA SER A 390 -10.19 -14.31 7.59
C SER A 390 -9.24 -14.50 6.40
N ASN A 391 -9.69 -14.18 5.18
CA ASN A 391 -8.87 -14.41 3.98
C ASN A 391 -7.68 -13.45 3.85
N LEU A 392 -7.88 -12.20 4.29
CA LEU A 392 -6.83 -11.18 4.27
C LEU A 392 -6.12 -11.01 5.61
N ALA A 393 -6.58 -11.69 6.66
CA ALA A 393 -5.95 -11.61 7.98
C ALA A 393 -4.48 -12.05 7.94
N ASP A 394 -3.63 -11.27 8.62
CA ASP A 394 -2.20 -11.55 8.77
C ASP A 394 -1.78 -11.81 10.22
N GLY A 395 -2.68 -11.64 11.17
CA GLY A 395 -2.41 -11.86 12.59
C GLY A 395 -1.57 -10.78 13.27
N VAL A 396 -1.17 -9.72 12.56
CA VAL A 396 -0.31 -8.65 13.11
C VAL A 396 -1.15 -7.47 13.58
N THR A 397 -0.91 -7.01 14.81
CA THR A 397 -1.56 -5.83 15.39
C THR A 397 -0.64 -4.61 15.35
N GLN A 398 -1.15 -3.46 14.86
CA GLN A 398 -0.43 -2.18 14.85
C GLN A 398 -1.38 -1.04 15.27
N GLY A 399 -1.21 -0.52 16.48
CA GLY A 399 -2.15 0.43 17.07
C GLY A 399 -3.52 -0.21 17.28
N ALA A 400 -4.60 0.43 16.83
CA ALA A 400 -5.95 -0.14 16.87
C ALA A 400 -6.18 -1.23 15.81
N ALA A 401 -5.40 -1.26 14.73
CA ALA A 401 -5.55 -2.25 13.67
C ALA A 401 -5.18 -3.66 14.14
N THR A 402 -6.16 -4.51 14.30
CA THR A 402 -6.00 -5.94 14.65
C THR A 402 -5.55 -6.79 13.47
N GLY A 403 -5.40 -8.11 13.68
CA GLY A 403 -4.82 -9.03 12.71
C GLY A 403 -5.52 -9.10 11.35
N ASP A 404 -6.81 -8.78 11.27
CA ASP A 404 -7.60 -8.76 10.04
C ASP A 404 -7.98 -7.37 9.55
N MET A 405 -7.53 -6.32 10.26
CA MET A 405 -7.82 -4.94 9.88
C MET A 405 -6.72 -4.35 9.01
N PHE A 406 -7.14 -3.64 7.96
CA PHE A 406 -6.23 -2.95 7.05
C PHE A 406 -6.79 -1.58 6.67
N ARG A 407 -5.86 -0.64 6.45
CA ARG A 407 -6.20 0.69 5.94
C ARG A 407 -6.71 0.58 4.51
N THR A 408 -7.80 1.28 4.21
CA THR A 408 -8.25 1.45 2.82
C THR A 408 -7.12 2.06 1.99
N ALA A 409 -6.58 1.29 1.05
CA ALA A 409 -5.49 1.75 0.18
C ALA A 409 -6.02 2.79 -0.82
N PRO A 410 -5.30 3.89 -1.08
CA PRO A 410 -5.63 4.79 -2.18
C PRO A 410 -5.66 4.03 -3.51
N LEU A 411 -6.66 4.34 -4.36
CA LEU A 411 -6.80 3.71 -5.67
C LEU A 411 -6.27 4.57 -6.82
N TRP A 412 -5.93 5.85 -6.58
CA TRP A 412 -5.22 6.60 -7.62
C TRP A 412 -3.95 5.86 -8.05
N GLY A 413 -3.72 5.77 -9.36
CA GLY A 413 -2.63 5.00 -9.93
C GLY A 413 -2.80 3.47 -9.88
N VAL A 414 -3.92 2.94 -9.35
CA VAL A 414 -4.16 1.48 -9.33
C VAL A 414 -4.15 0.89 -10.74
N GLY A 415 -4.51 1.67 -11.75
CA GLY A 415 -4.46 1.27 -13.15
C GLY A 415 -3.07 0.92 -13.67
N LYS A 416 -2.01 1.40 -13.02
CA LYS A 416 -0.61 1.10 -13.37
C LYS A 416 -0.03 -0.08 -12.59
N ARG A 417 -0.65 -0.48 -11.48
CA ARG A 417 -0.13 -1.52 -10.60
C ARG A 417 -0.25 -2.91 -11.21
N ILE A 418 0.69 -3.78 -10.83
CA ILE A 418 0.78 -5.17 -11.28
C ILE A 418 0.32 -6.13 -10.18
N PHE A 419 0.74 -5.87 -8.94
CA PHE A 419 0.40 -6.65 -7.76
C PHE A 419 -0.47 -5.84 -6.81
N PHE A 420 -1.42 -6.51 -6.18
CA PHE A 420 -2.46 -5.90 -5.34
C PHE A 420 -2.55 -6.59 -3.98
N LEU A 421 -3.26 -5.93 -3.05
CA LEU A 421 -3.38 -6.28 -1.65
C LEU A 421 -2.06 -6.08 -0.90
N HIS A 422 -2.10 -6.21 0.41
CA HIS A 422 -0.95 -5.93 1.28
C HIS A 422 0.25 -6.87 1.06
N ASP A 423 0.00 -8.07 0.59
CA ASP A 423 0.98 -9.14 0.42
C ASP A 423 1.29 -9.49 -1.04
N GLY A 424 0.62 -8.81 -1.98
CA GLY A 424 0.83 -9.02 -3.41
C GLY A 424 0.29 -10.35 -3.94
N ARG A 425 -0.66 -11.00 -3.21
CA ARG A 425 -1.23 -12.28 -3.64
C ARG A 425 -2.03 -12.18 -4.93
N SER A 426 -2.70 -11.07 -5.16
CA SER A 426 -3.42 -10.80 -6.42
C SER A 426 -2.49 -10.17 -7.44
N GLY A 427 -2.27 -10.86 -8.54
CA GLY A 427 -1.35 -10.44 -9.60
C GLY A 427 -1.65 -11.13 -10.93
N PRO A 428 -0.74 -11.05 -11.90
CA PRO A 428 -0.96 -11.54 -13.26
C PRO A 428 -1.31 -13.01 -13.34
N ALA A 429 -0.80 -13.83 -12.43
CA ALA A 429 -0.98 -15.28 -12.43
C ALA A 429 -2.40 -15.71 -12.01
N ASN A 430 -3.14 -14.86 -11.31
CA ASN A 430 -4.43 -15.23 -10.71
C ASN A 430 -5.57 -14.23 -10.96
N GLY A 431 -5.43 -13.37 -11.97
CA GLY A 431 -6.51 -12.49 -12.41
C GLY A 431 -6.45 -11.04 -11.91
N GLY A 432 -5.36 -10.64 -11.28
CA GLY A 432 -5.05 -9.22 -10.98
C GLY A 432 -6.13 -8.51 -10.18
N LEU A 433 -6.69 -7.40 -10.70
CA LEU A 433 -7.75 -6.63 -10.04
C LEU A 433 -9.04 -7.42 -9.79
N VAL A 434 -9.40 -8.34 -10.69
CA VAL A 434 -10.59 -9.18 -10.53
C VAL A 434 -10.42 -10.07 -9.29
N ASP A 435 -9.25 -10.67 -9.12
CA ASP A 435 -8.95 -11.46 -7.94
C ASP A 435 -8.88 -10.56 -6.69
N ALA A 436 -8.24 -9.40 -6.76
CA ALA A 436 -8.19 -8.46 -5.64
C ALA A 436 -9.58 -8.09 -5.11
N ILE A 437 -10.56 -7.86 -6.00
CA ILE A 437 -11.95 -7.60 -5.61
C ILE A 437 -12.56 -8.83 -4.90
N ARG A 438 -12.33 -10.04 -5.43
CA ARG A 438 -12.82 -11.29 -4.79
C ARG A 438 -12.27 -11.47 -3.38
N GLN A 439 -10.97 -11.17 -3.19
CA GLN A 439 -10.30 -11.32 -1.90
C GLN A 439 -10.90 -10.42 -0.79
N HIS A 440 -11.68 -9.39 -1.14
CA HIS A 440 -12.41 -8.56 -0.18
C HIS A 440 -13.58 -9.31 0.48
N SER A 441 -13.99 -10.46 -0.05
CA SER A 441 -15.11 -11.22 0.47
C SER A 441 -14.60 -12.44 1.23
N SER A 442 -14.74 -12.40 2.55
CA SER A 442 -14.50 -13.55 3.42
C SER A 442 -15.22 -13.37 4.74
N ARG A 443 -15.30 -14.44 5.53
CA ARG A 443 -15.97 -14.42 6.83
C ARG A 443 -15.36 -13.32 7.72
N GLY A 444 -16.21 -12.41 8.20
CA GLY A 444 -15.82 -11.29 9.04
C GLY A 444 -15.43 -10.03 8.28
N SER A 445 -15.42 -10.03 6.95
CA SER A 445 -15.11 -8.83 6.17
C SER A 445 -16.31 -7.88 6.09
N GLU A 446 -16.07 -6.60 6.33
CA GLU A 446 -17.05 -5.52 6.14
C GLU A 446 -17.44 -5.33 4.67
N ALA A 447 -16.61 -5.78 3.73
CA ALA A 447 -16.84 -5.61 2.30
C ALA A 447 -17.80 -6.65 1.70
N VAL A 448 -18.15 -7.74 2.41
CA VAL A 448 -19.00 -8.82 1.88
C VAL A 448 -20.29 -8.31 1.21
N PRO A 449 -21.09 -7.42 1.82
CA PRO A 449 -22.32 -6.93 1.17
C PRO A 449 -22.05 -6.11 -0.10
N VAL A 450 -20.94 -5.39 -0.14
CA VAL A 450 -20.53 -4.62 -1.34
C VAL A 450 -20.12 -5.56 -2.47
N ILE A 451 -19.35 -6.60 -2.15
CA ILE A 451 -18.92 -7.61 -3.14
C ILE A 451 -20.13 -8.40 -3.67
N ARG A 452 -21.10 -8.73 -2.84
CA ARG A 452 -22.39 -9.35 -3.29
C ARG A 452 -23.10 -8.47 -4.32
N ARG A 453 -23.16 -7.16 -4.14
CA ARG A 453 -23.75 -6.23 -5.12
C ARG A 453 -22.94 -6.20 -6.41
N PHE A 454 -21.62 -6.16 -6.32
CA PHE A 454 -20.75 -6.21 -7.49
C PHE A 454 -20.94 -7.50 -8.28
N THR A 455 -20.99 -8.66 -7.64
CA THR A 455 -21.17 -9.95 -8.31
C THR A 455 -22.58 -10.13 -8.89
N ALA A 456 -23.57 -9.44 -8.35
CA ALA A 456 -24.93 -9.39 -8.91
C ALA A 456 -25.09 -8.53 -10.17
N LEU A 457 -24.09 -7.73 -10.52
CA LEU A 457 -24.08 -6.95 -11.76
C LEU A 457 -23.96 -7.87 -12.99
N SER A 458 -24.40 -7.38 -14.15
CA SER A 458 -24.08 -8.04 -15.41
C SER A 458 -22.58 -8.11 -15.65
N ALA A 459 -22.11 -9.11 -16.43
CA ALA A 459 -20.70 -9.21 -16.80
C ALA A 459 -20.15 -7.91 -17.45
N ALA A 460 -20.97 -7.24 -18.26
CA ALA A 460 -20.60 -5.98 -18.89
C ALA A 460 -20.43 -4.85 -17.86
N ASP A 461 -21.27 -4.80 -16.83
CA ASP A 461 -21.18 -3.80 -15.76
C ASP A 461 -20.01 -4.11 -14.81
N GLN A 462 -19.77 -5.38 -14.48
CA GLN A 462 -18.56 -5.77 -13.75
C GLN A 462 -17.29 -5.36 -14.50
N GLN A 463 -17.24 -5.64 -15.83
CA GLN A 463 -16.11 -5.24 -16.68
C GLN A 463 -15.94 -3.71 -16.71
N ALA A 464 -17.03 -2.95 -16.72
CA ALA A 464 -16.98 -1.51 -16.67
C ALA A 464 -16.31 -0.99 -15.39
N VAL A 465 -16.58 -1.61 -14.23
CA VAL A 465 -15.89 -1.29 -12.96
C VAL A 465 -14.39 -1.59 -13.07
N ILE A 466 -13.99 -2.73 -13.62
CA ILE A 466 -12.58 -3.06 -13.83
C ILE A 466 -11.90 -2.02 -14.76
N ASN A 467 -12.58 -1.65 -15.85
CA ASN A 467 -12.04 -0.65 -16.78
C ASN A 467 -11.88 0.72 -16.10
N PHE A 468 -12.84 1.13 -15.27
CA PHE A 468 -12.72 2.34 -14.45
C PHE A 468 -11.50 2.28 -13.52
N LEU A 469 -11.32 1.21 -12.76
CA LEU A 469 -10.16 1.04 -11.89
C LEU A 469 -8.84 1.08 -12.68
N ARG A 470 -8.82 0.54 -13.89
CA ARG A 470 -7.64 0.60 -14.75
C ARG A 470 -7.40 1.99 -15.37
N SER A 471 -8.40 2.86 -15.38
CA SER A 471 -8.24 4.25 -15.84
C SER A 471 -7.64 5.20 -14.77
N LEU A 472 -7.67 4.80 -13.50
CA LEU A 472 -7.14 5.58 -12.36
C LEU A 472 -5.60 5.63 -12.29
#